data_f1ae463991d04fc52bfe4ddf61e04c97
#
_entry.id   f1ae463991d04fc52bfe4ddf61e04c97
#
_cell.length_a   1.000
_cell.length_b   1.000
_cell.length_c   1.000
_cell.angle_alpha   90.00
_cell.angle_beta   90.00
_cell.angle_gamma   90.00
#
_symmetry.space_group_name_H-M   'P 1'
#
loop_
_entity.id
_entity.type
_entity.pdbx_description
1 polymer ?
#
loop_
_entity_poly.entity_id
_entity_poly.type
_entity_poly.pdbx_seq_one_letter_code
_entity_poly.pdbx_strand_id
1 'polypeptide(L)'
;KGEEDYRWKILKERVPIFNIKIVWSIFNLLFICLYQMGLIFLFSLPILAAWQGEGSAINVYDIIIAILMLSFIITESIADKQQFEFQFNKYKKIDNNETLTGDFKRGFISKGLWSISRHPNFISEQLIWVTFYLFSISATGIYLNWSIIGCVLLIILFYNSANYTESISE
;
A
#
# COMPACT_ATOMS: atom_id res chain seq x y z
N LYS A 1 -6.94 19.50 11.67
CA LYS A 1 -8.21 18.90 11.16
C LYS A 1 -7.82 17.95 10.07
N GLY A 2 -8.10 16.64 10.25
CA GLY A 2 -7.87 15.64 9.20
C GLY A 2 -8.73 16.00 8.00
N GLU A 3 -8.08 16.29 6.88
CA GLU A 3 -8.79 16.52 5.64
C GLU A 3 -9.14 15.17 5.01
N GLU A 4 -10.33 15.08 4.41
CA GLU A 4 -10.73 13.90 3.65
C GLU A 4 -9.76 13.72 2.46
N ASP A 5 -9.34 12.49 2.16
CA ASP A 5 -8.45 12.20 1.03
C ASP A 5 -9.03 12.80 -0.26
N TYR A 6 -8.23 13.56 -1.00
CA TYR A 6 -8.62 14.26 -2.24
C TYR A 6 -9.26 13.35 -3.28
N ARG A 7 -8.91 12.06 -3.29
CA ARG A 7 -9.46 11.05 -4.20
C ARG A 7 -10.96 10.86 -4.01
N TRP A 8 -11.46 11.01 -2.79
CA TRP A 8 -12.89 10.91 -2.50
C TRP A 8 -13.68 12.07 -3.06
N LYS A 9 -13.09 13.27 -3.06
CA LYS A 9 -13.72 14.44 -3.71
C LYS A 9 -13.89 14.18 -5.21
N ILE A 10 -12.85 13.70 -5.88
CA ILE A 10 -12.88 13.38 -7.30
C ILE A 10 -13.89 12.24 -7.59
N LEU A 11 -13.95 11.22 -6.71
CA LEU A 11 -14.92 10.14 -6.84
C LEU A 11 -16.37 10.66 -6.78
N LYS A 12 -16.68 11.58 -5.84
CA LYS A 12 -18.00 12.20 -5.74
C LYS A 12 -18.36 13.05 -6.97
N GLU A 13 -17.37 13.70 -7.59
CA GLU A 13 -17.55 14.45 -8.83
C GLU A 13 -17.82 13.53 -10.03
N ARG A 14 -17.10 12.41 -10.13
CA ARG A 14 -17.27 11.42 -11.21
C ARG A 14 -18.54 10.57 -11.07
N VAL A 15 -18.99 10.32 -9.85
CA VAL A 15 -20.15 9.46 -9.53
C VAL A 15 -21.14 10.24 -8.65
N PRO A 16 -22.05 11.03 -9.24
CA PRO A 16 -22.91 11.96 -8.51
C PRO A 16 -23.79 11.34 -7.42
N ILE A 17 -24.10 10.03 -7.50
CA ILE A 17 -24.89 9.34 -6.48
C ILE A 17 -24.20 9.35 -5.10
N PHE A 18 -22.86 9.46 -5.06
CA PHE A 18 -22.10 9.57 -3.80
C PHE A 18 -22.24 10.94 -3.10
N ASN A 19 -22.87 11.92 -3.73
CA ASN A 19 -23.26 13.18 -3.08
C ASN A 19 -24.47 13.01 -2.17
N ILE A 20 -25.23 11.91 -2.29
CA ILE A 20 -26.32 11.58 -1.39
C ILE A 20 -25.73 11.07 -0.08
N LYS A 21 -25.99 11.79 1.03
CA LYS A 21 -25.41 11.49 2.35
C LYS A 21 -25.53 10.04 2.77
N ILE A 22 -26.70 9.43 2.57
CA ILE A 22 -26.95 8.06 3.00
C ILE A 22 -26.13 7.07 2.16
N VAL A 23 -26.04 7.28 0.85
CA VAL A 23 -25.25 6.45 -0.06
C VAL A 23 -23.77 6.55 0.29
N TRP A 24 -23.28 7.76 0.55
CA TRP A 24 -21.90 7.98 0.98
C TRP A 24 -21.59 7.33 2.33
N SER A 25 -22.52 7.40 3.30
CA SER A 25 -22.35 6.76 4.60
C SER A 25 -22.30 5.23 4.49
N ILE A 26 -23.14 4.64 3.64
CA ILE A 26 -23.12 3.19 3.38
C ILE A 26 -21.82 2.79 2.68
N PHE A 27 -21.38 3.55 1.69
CA PHE A 27 -20.10 3.31 1.00
C PHE A 27 -18.92 3.38 1.97
N ASN A 28 -18.86 4.40 2.84
CA ASN A 28 -17.84 4.50 3.87
C ASN A 28 -17.83 3.30 4.82
N LEU A 29 -19.00 2.88 5.29
CA LEU A 29 -19.11 1.74 6.20
C LEU A 29 -18.68 0.44 5.51
N LEU A 30 -19.20 0.16 4.33
CA LEU A 30 -18.96 -1.12 3.66
C LEU A 30 -17.58 -1.19 3.01
N PHE A 31 -17.17 -0.15 2.30
CA PHE A 31 -15.93 -0.17 1.52
C PHE A 31 -14.74 0.36 2.31
N ILE A 32 -14.85 1.54 2.94
CA ILE A 32 -13.71 2.13 3.64
C ILE A 32 -13.48 1.43 4.99
N CYS A 33 -14.55 1.18 5.78
CA CYS A 33 -14.36 0.56 7.10
C CYS A 33 -14.30 -0.97 7.01
N LEU A 34 -15.40 -1.63 6.62
CA LEU A 34 -15.51 -3.10 6.72
C LEU A 34 -14.59 -3.83 5.74
N TYR A 35 -14.51 -3.37 4.48
CA TYR A 35 -13.64 -4.00 3.48
C TYR A 35 -12.17 -3.84 3.85
N GLN A 36 -11.72 -2.65 4.23
CA GLN A 36 -10.32 -2.44 4.65
C GLN A 36 -9.97 -3.22 5.91
N MET A 37 -10.84 -3.21 6.93
CA MET A 37 -10.61 -4.02 8.14
C MET A 37 -10.61 -5.51 7.85
N GLY A 38 -11.49 -5.96 6.94
CA GLY A 38 -11.51 -7.33 6.45
C GLY A 38 -10.21 -7.72 5.73
N LEU A 39 -9.66 -6.83 4.89
CA LEU A 39 -8.36 -7.05 4.26
C LEU A 39 -7.23 -7.13 5.27
N ILE A 40 -7.16 -6.21 6.24
CA ILE A 40 -6.16 -6.23 7.31
C ILE A 40 -6.20 -7.57 8.06
N PHE A 41 -7.40 -8.03 8.38
CA PHE A 41 -7.59 -9.34 8.99
C PHE A 41 -7.09 -10.47 8.08
N LEU A 42 -7.47 -10.47 6.80
CA LEU A 42 -7.12 -11.55 5.86
C LEU A 42 -5.61 -11.64 5.60
N PHE A 43 -4.90 -10.53 5.43
CA PHE A 43 -3.45 -10.62 5.21
C PHE A 43 -2.64 -10.83 6.51
N SER A 44 -3.26 -10.75 7.69
CA SER A 44 -2.64 -11.19 8.94
C SER A 44 -2.79 -12.70 9.21
N LEU A 45 -3.66 -13.40 8.47
CA LEU A 45 -3.93 -14.84 8.63
C LEU A 45 -2.72 -15.78 8.46
N PRO A 46 -1.63 -15.43 7.73
CA PRO A 46 -0.42 -16.26 7.72
C PRO A 46 0.16 -16.53 9.10
N ILE A 47 -0.04 -15.63 10.09
CA ILE A 47 0.33 -15.91 11.49
C ILE A 47 -0.42 -17.13 12.03
N LEU A 48 -1.73 -17.19 11.79
CA LEU A 48 -2.56 -18.29 12.26
C LEU A 48 -2.17 -19.61 11.58
N ALA A 49 -1.92 -19.57 10.28
CA ALA A 49 -1.44 -20.72 9.54
C ALA A 49 -0.06 -21.20 10.05
N ALA A 50 0.86 -20.28 10.31
CA ALA A 50 2.17 -20.62 10.89
C ALA A 50 2.05 -21.19 12.31
N TRP A 51 1.14 -20.65 13.12
CA TRP A 51 0.90 -21.15 14.48
C TRP A 51 0.27 -22.55 14.51
N GLN A 52 -0.55 -22.89 13.51
CA GLN A 52 -1.13 -24.23 13.34
C GLN A 52 -0.11 -25.26 12.81
N GLY A 53 0.98 -24.81 12.23
CA GLY A 53 2.12 -25.67 11.90
C GLY A 53 2.76 -26.16 13.19
N GLU A 54 2.90 -27.49 13.34
CA GLU A 54 3.39 -28.12 14.56
C GLU A 54 4.83 -27.68 14.89
N GLY A 55 4.98 -26.55 15.59
CA GLY A 55 6.14 -26.11 16.34
C GLY A 55 7.52 -26.35 15.73
N SER A 56 7.71 -26.09 14.44
CA SER A 56 9.02 -26.19 13.82
C SER A 56 9.99 -25.18 14.45
N ALA A 57 11.19 -25.64 14.82
CA ALA A 57 12.25 -24.73 15.27
C ALA A 57 12.58 -23.74 14.15
N ILE A 58 12.99 -22.52 14.54
CA ILE A 58 13.45 -21.50 13.59
C ILE A 58 14.52 -22.10 12.69
N ASN A 59 14.34 -22.00 11.40
CA ASN A 59 15.22 -22.54 10.40
C ASN A 59 15.88 -21.44 9.53
N VAL A 60 16.78 -21.84 8.63
CA VAL A 60 17.51 -20.89 7.77
C VAL A 60 16.57 -20.12 6.85
N TYR A 61 15.45 -20.71 6.40
CA TYR A 61 14.47 -20.02 5.55
C TYR A 61 13.79 -18.88 6.30
N ASP A 62 13.47 -19.06 7.60
CA ASP A 62 12.87 -18.01 8.42
C ASP A 62 13.80 -16.79 8.52
N ILE A 63 15.10 -17.04 8.66
CA ILE A 63 16.10 -15.97 8.72
C ILE A 63 16.17 -15.21 7.38
N ILE A 64 16.19 -15.94 6.26
CA ILE A 64 16.20 -15.34 4.93
C ILE A 64 14.93 -14.50 4.70
N ILE A 65 13.76 -15.03 5.03
CA ILE A 65 12.47 -14.34 4.90
C ILE A 65 12.46 -13.08 5.77
N ALA A 66 12.97 -13.16 7.01
CA ALA A 66 13.05 -12.01 7.90
C ALA A 66 13.95 -10.90 7.34
N ILE A 67 15.11 -11.24 6.77
CA ILE A 67 16.04 -10.29 6.14
C ILE A 67 15.36 -9.64 4.91
N LEU A 68 14.69 -10.44 4.07
CA LEU A 68 13.95 -9.93 2.91
C LEU A 68 12.85 -8.96 3.36
N MET A 69 12.03 -9.36 4.33
CA MET A 69 10.97 -8.52 4.87
C MET A 69 11.51 -7.19 5.40
N LEU A 70 12.59 -7.24 6.19
CA LEU A 70 13.24 -6.04 6.71
C LEU A 70 13.77 -5.13 5.59
N SER A 71 14.34 -5.71 4.54
CA SER A 71 14.81 -4.95 3.38
C SER A 71 13.68 -4.21 2.66
N PHE A 72 12.50 -4.84 2.52
CA PHE A 72 11.33 -4.20 1.92
C PHE A 72 10.74 -3.10 2.82
N ILE A 73 10.71 -3.29 4.14
CA ILE A 73 10.29 -2.25 5.10
C ILE A 73 11.21 -1.03 5.00
N ILE A 74 12.52 -1.23 4.90
CA ILE A 74 13.49 -0.15 4.73
C ILE A 74 13.27 0.56 3.38
N THR A 75 13.07 -0.21 2.31
CA THR A 75 12.86 0.34 0.96
C THR A 75 11.59 1.18 0.91
N GLU A 76 10.50 0.70 1.49
CA GLU A 76 9.23 1.44 1.62
C GLU A 76 9.43 2.75 2.39
N SER A 77 10.08 2.68 3.57
CA SER A 77 10.36 3.85 4.39
C SER A 77 11.18 4.92 3.65
N ILE A 78 12.16 4.49 2.83
CA ILE A 78 12.95 5.39 1.99
C ILE A 78 12.09 6.00 0.88
N ALA A 79 11.25 5.20 0.23
CA ALA A 79 10.37 5.66 -0.84
C ALA A 79 9.37 6.71 -0.32
N ASP A 80 8.74 6.44 0.81
CA ASP A 80 7.79 7.35 1.45
C ASP A 80 8.46 8.64 1.91
N LYS A 81 9.67 8.56 2.48
CA LYS A 81 10.46 9.74 2.85
C LYS A 81 10.77 10.60 1.63
N GLN A 82 11.20 9.99 0.52
CA GLN A 82 11.47 10.72 -0.73
C GLN A 82 10.21 11.43 -1.24
N GLN A 83 9.07 10.77 -1.20
CA GLN A 83 7.79 11.36 -1.60
C GLN A 83 7.34 12.48 -0.68
N PHE A 84 7.48 12.28 0.63
CA PHE A 84 7.15 13.31 1.62
C PHE A 84 8.01 14.57 1.43
N GLU A 85 9.33 14.42 1.30
CA GLU A 85 10.26 15.54 1.08
C GLU A 85 9.95 16.27 -0.24
N PHE A 86 9.60 15.54 -1.29
CA PHE A 86 9.20 16.13 -2.55
C PHE A 86 7.93 16.98 -2.40
N GLN A 87 6.88 16.44 -1.80
CA GLN A 87 5.62 17.17 -1.61
C GLN A 87 5.82 18.37 -0.68
N PHE A 88 6.54 18.19 0.42
CA PHE A 88 6.83 19.28 1.35
C PHE A 88 7.54 20.44 0.66
N ASN A 89 8.60 20.16 -0.12
CA ASN A 89 9.35 21.19 -0.84
C ASN A 89 8.51 21.83 -1.97
N LYS A 90 7.65 21.05 -2.63
CA LYS A 90 6.73 21.56 -3.67
C LYS A 90 5.76 22.59 -3.06
N TYR A 91 5.08 22.24 -1.97
CA TYR A 91 4.12 23.13 -1.31
C TYR A 91 4.82 24.36 -0.73
N LYS A 92 6.00 24.21 -0.12
CA LYS A 92 6.78 25.35 0.36
C LYS A 92 7.10 26.36 -0.76
N LYS A 93 7.42 25.88 -1.96
CA LYS A 93 7.65 26.75 -3.13
C LYS A 93 6.38 27.46 -3.59
N ILE A 94 5.25 26.76 -3.57
CA ILE A 94 3.94 27.34 -3.90
C ILE A 94 3.58 28.44 -2.91
N ASP A 95 3.73 28.20 -1.62
CA ASP A 95 3.43 29.17 -0.56
C ASP A 95 4.31 30.41 -0.63
N ASN A 96 5.57 30.26 -1.08
CA ASN A 96 6.51 31.36 -1.30
C ASN A 96 6.29 32.07 -2.66
N ASN A 97 5.30 31.69 -3.47
CA ASN A 97 5.08 32.18 -4.83
C ASN A 97 6.32 31.98 -5.75
N GLU A 98 7.13 30.94 -5.50
CA GLU A 98 8.26 30.59 -6.35
C GLU A 98 7.79 29.86 -7.61
N THR A 99 8.50 30.07 -8.74
CA THR A 99 8.23 29.33 -9.97
C THR A 99 8.64 27.87 -9.84
N LEU A 100 7.70 26.95 -10.10
CA LEU A 100 7.99 25.51 -10.11
C LEU A 100 8.79 25.13 -11.36
N THR A 101 9.90 24.41 -11.16
CA THR A 101 10.79 23.92 -12.23
C THR A 101 11.05 22.42 -12.08
N GLY A 102 11.47 21.76 -13.15
CA GLY A 102 11.86 20.34 -13.15
C GLY A 102 10.73 19.42 -12.66
N ASP A 103 11.02 18.52 -11.74
CA ASP A 103 10.08 17.56 -11.15
C ASP A 103 8.88 18.24 -10.47
N PHE A 104 9.11 19.38 -9.82
CA PHE A 104 8.04 20.16 -9.16
C PHE A 104 7.02 20.67 -10.20
N LYS A 105 7.48 21.09 -11.37
CA LYS A 105 6.60 21.52 -12.46
C LYS A 105 5.85 20.34 -13.07
N ARG A 106 6.52 19.19 -13.23
CA ARG A 106 5.91 17.94 -13.72
C ARG A 106 4.91 17.34 -12.75
N GLY A 107 5.04 17.64 -11.45
CA GLY A 107 4.14 17.17 -10.42
C GLY A 107 4.52 15.83 -9.78
N PHE A 108 5.57 15.16 -10.27
CA PHE A 108 6.04 13.86 -9.77
C PHE A 108 7.56 13.81 -9.65
N ILE A 109 8.04 12.96 -8.74
CA ILE A 109 9.46 12.74 -8.47
C ILE A 109 10.03 11.75 -9.50
N SER A 110 11.24 12.01 -10.00
CA SER A 110 11.94 11.16 -10.97
C SER A 110 13.34 10.74 -10.51
N LYS A 111 13.62 10.80 -9.22
CA LYS A 111 14.94 10.50 -8.64
C LYS A 111 14.84 9.40 -7.57
N GLY A 112 15.99 8.80 -7.22
CA GLY A 112 16.04 7.76 -6.19
C GLY A 112 15.24 6.53 -6.59
N LEU A 113 14.46 5.96 -5.68
CA LEU A 113 13.61 4.79 -5.93
C LEU A 113 12.52 5.07 -6.97
N TRP A 114 12.06 6.31 -7.07
CA TRP A 114 11.06 6.77 -8.03
C TRP A 114 11.57 6.89 -9.47
N SER A 115 12.87 6.70 -9.70
CA SER A 115 13.43 6.55 -11.05
C SER A 115 13.29 5.12 -11.59
N ILE A 116 13.11 4.14 -10.68
CA ILE A 116 13.01 2.71 -11.01
C ILE A 116 11.55 2.30 -11.20
N SER A 117 10.65 2.82 -10.38
CA SER A 117 9.22 2.53 -10.42
C SER A 117 8.41 3.80 -10.15
N ARG A 118 7.19 3.85 -10.70
CA ARG A 118 6.23 4.93 -10.41
C ARG A 118 5.64 4.85 -9.00
N HIS A 119 5.61 3.65 -8.42
CA HIS A 119 5.03 3.38 -7.10
C HIS A 119 5.94 2.42 -6.30
N PRO A 120 7.18 2.85 -5.95
CA PRO A 120 8.12 1.96 -5.25
C PRO A 120 7.65 1.58 -3.85
N ASN A 121 6.93 2.45 -3.17
CA ASN A 121 6.29 2.17 -1.88
C ASN A 121 5.19 1.10 -1.99
N PHE A 122 4.33 1.16 -3.01
CA PHE A 122 3.29 0.15 -3.23
C PHE A 122 3.88 -1.24 -3.50
N ILE A 123 4.96 -1.29 -4.28
CA ILE A 123 5.66 -2.56 -4.55
C ILE A 123 6.27 -3.11 -3.27
N SER A 124 6.93 -2.26 -2.48
CA SER A 124 7.54 -2.65 -1.21
C SER A 124 6.51 -3.18 -0.21
N GLU A 125 5.39 -2.48 -0.04
CA GLU A 125 4.27 -2.91 0.81
C GLU A 125 3.75 -4.29 0.40
N GLN A 126 3.51 -4.52 -0.90
CA GLN A 126 3.07 -5.83 -1.39
C GLN A 126 4.11 -6.92 -1.10
N LEU A 127 5.39 -6.64 -1.28
CA LEU A 127 6.48 -7.58 -1.02
C LEU A 127 6.64 -7.89 0.48
N ILE A 128 6.37 -6.94 1.37
CA ILE A 128 6.31 -7.18 2.83
C ILE A 128 5.25 -8.25 3.13
N TRP A 129 4.04 -8.11 2.61
CA TRP A 129 2.97 -9.07 2.88
C TRP A 129 3.16 -10.42 2.17
N VAL A 130 3.79 -10.44 1.01
CA VAL A 130 4.21 -11.69 0.36
C VAL A 130 5.27 -12.40 1.20
N THR A 131 6.29 -11.70 1.69
CA THR A 131 7.30 -12.28 2.57
C THR A 131 6.71 -12.74 3.90
N PHE A 132 5.72 -12.01 4.42
CA PHE A 132 4.98 -12.42 5.61
C PHE A 132 4.23 -13.74 5.38
N TYR A 133 3.61 -13.92 4.20
CA TYR A 133 3.01 -15.19 3.81
C TYR A 133 4.04 -16.33 3.73
N LEU A 134 5.27 -16.07 3.30
CA LEU A 134 6.33 -17.09 3.22
C LEU A 134 6.67 -17.72 4.59
N PHE A 135 6.47 -17.00 5.70
CA PHE A 135 6.61 -17.60 7.04
C PHE A 135 5.59 -18.71 7.27
N SER A 136 4.38 -18.59 6.75
CA SER A 136 3.40 -19.68 6.85
C SER A 136 3.80 -20.92 6.04
N ILE A 137 4.47 -20.73 4.91
CA ILE A 137 5.04 -21.82 4.12
C ILE A 137 6.19 -22.48 4.88
N SER A 138 7.10 -21.69 5.44
CA SER A 138 8.22 -22.20 6.22
C SER A 138 7.77 -23.05 7.41
N ALA A 139 6.69 -22.61 8.10
CA ALA A 139 6.18 -23.30 9.27
C ALA A 139 5.37 -24.57 8.95
N THR A 140 4.63 -24.57 7.82
CA THR A 140 3.70 -25.67 7.49
C THR A 140 4.23 -26.63 6.43
N GLY A 141 5.24 -26.22 5.64
CA GLY A 141 5.70 -26.92 4.44
C GLY A 141 4.71 -26.90 3.26
N ILE A 142 3.60 -26.19 3.37
CA ILE A 142 2.54 -26.12 2.35
C ILE A 142 2.70 -24.83 1.55
N TYR A 143 3.13 -24.95 0.29
CA TYR A 143 3.39 -23.81 -0.60
C TYR A 143 2.13 -22.99 -0.90
N LEU A 144 0.98 -23.65 -1.04
CA LEU A 144 -0.30 -22.99 -1.31
C LEU A 144 -1.29 -23.35 -0.21
N ASN A 145 -1.37 -22.52 0.81
CA ASN A 145 -2.33 -22.68 1.90
C ASN A 145 -3.39 -21.58 1.86
N TRP A 146 -4.47 -21.76 2.60
CA TRP A 146 -5.65 -20.87 2.60
C TRP A 146 -5.34 -19.42 2.98
N SER A 147 -4.27 -19.15 3.72
CA SER A 147 -3.91 -17.80 4.17
C SER A 147 -3.35 -16.90 3.06
N ILE A 148 -3.07 -17.46 1.85
CA ILE A 148 -2.64 -16.67 0.67
C ILE A 148 -3.70 -15.67 0.21
N ILE A 149 -4.98 -15.92 0.54
CA ILE A 149 -6.09 -15.11 0.04
C ILE A 149 -5.94 -13.63 0.38
N GLY A 150 -5.42 -13.31 1.57
CA GLY A 150 -5.17 -11.94 1.98
C GLY A 150 -4.14 -11.24 1.09
N CYS A 151 -3.01 -11.92 0.80
CA CYS A 151 -1.97 -11.38 -0.08
C CYS A 151 -2.49 -11.14 -1.51
N VAL A 152 -3.25 -12.09 -2.06
CA VAL A 152 -3.83 -11.96 -3.41
C VAL A 152 -4.79 -10.78 -3.49
N LEU A 153 -5.70 -10.64 -2.51
CA LEU A 153 -6.64 -9.53 -2.47
C LEU A 153 -5.93 -8.18 -2.29
N LEU A 154 -4.86 -8.14 -1.50
CA LEU A 154 -4.05 -6.94 -1.34
C LEU A 154 -3.38 -6.53 -2.65
N ILE A 155 -2.77 -7.46 -3.38
CA ILE A 155 -2.14 -7.19 -4.68
C ILE A 155 -3.18 -6.64 -5.67
N ILE A 156 -4.37 -7.22 -5.73
CA ILE A 156 -5.47 -6.74 -6.58
C ILE A 156 -5.89 -5.32 -6.18
N LEU A 157 -6.00 -5.05 -4.87
CA LEU A 157 -6.35 -3.72 -4.37
C LEU A 157 -5.31 -2.67 -4.79
N PHE A 158 -4.02 -2.96 -4.58
CA PHE A 158 -2.95 -2.02 -4.94
C PHE A 158 -2.86 -1.79 -6.45
N TYR A 159 -3.04 -2.83 -7.25
CA TYR A 159 -3.08 -2.70 -8.71
C TYR A 159 -4.19 -1.74 -9.16
N ASN A 160 -5.40 -1.93 -8.63
CA ASN A 160 -6.53 -1.05 -8.95
C ASN A 160 -6.33 0.38 -8.40
N SER A 161 -5.75 0.51 -7.20
CA SER A 161 -5.45 1.81 -6.59
C SER A 161 -4.39 2.58 -7.38
N ALA A 162 -3.35 1.92 -7.87
CA ALA A 162 -2.32 2.53 -8.71
C ALA A 162 -2.92 3.04 -10.02
N ASN A 163 -3.68 2.19 -10.72
CA ASN A 163 -4.36 2.58 -11.97
C ASN A 163 -5.33 3.75 -11.74
N TYR A 164 -6.08 3.75 -10.65
CA TYR A 164 -6.97 4.86 -10.31
C TYR A 164 -6.19 6.16 -10.04
N THR A 165 -5.10 6.09 -9.29
CA THR A 165 -4.24 7.26 -9.01
C THR A 165 -3.62 7.82 -10.29
N GLU A 166 -3.16 6.96 -11.20
CA GLU A 166 -2.64 7.38 -12.50
C GLU A 166 -3.71 8.07 -13.34
N SER A 167 -4.94 7.53 -13.39
CA SER A 167 -6.07 8.12 -14.14
C SER A 167 -6.54 9.48 -13.62
N ILE A 168 -6.14 9.86 -12.41
CA ILE A 168 -6.41 11.19 -11.84
C ILE A 168 -5.28 12.18 -12.18
N SER A 169 -4.06 11.65 -12.38
CA SER A 169 -2.86 12.47 -12.60
C SER A 169 -2.66 12.87 -14.07
N GLU A 170 -3.40 12.25 -15.00
CA GLU A 170 -3.48 12.63 -16.42
C GLU A 170 -4.47 13.77 -16.65
#